data_c9d296e45fc023306e1f0372941497f8
#
_entry.id   c9d296e45fc023306e1f0372941497f8
#
_cell.length_a   1.000
_cell.length_b   1.000
_cell.length_c   1.000
_cell.angle_alpha   90.00
_cell.angle_beta   90.00
_cell.angle_gamma   90.00
#
_symmetry.space_group_name_H-M   'P 1'
#
loop_
_entity.id
_entity.type
_entity.pdbx_description
1 polymer ?
#
loop_
_entity_poly.entity_id
_entity_poly.type
_entity_poly.pdbx_seq_one_letter_code
_entity_poly.pdbx_strand_id
1 'polypeptide(L)'
;MARTSIAVVSLIAATSALASLMPAFAAPQVNATRLAQNPLITVDSSASLGGNVNGPTVIRVPAWVERPLGRYYMYFANHMGTFIRLAYADAIEGPWRIYEPGVLHVRDTAFFRPQPDPVETLADFYTHVASPELFVDIARKRLVMWVHGWWTNGERWPSDPVEARAWARQMNYGQYTQAAESTDGLHFELRPAITRQSYLRVFQHDGLFYSLARLGQLARSKDPFAAFELGPNPFRDSPFANRARHVGLLVRGRQLHVFFTAIGDAPERVLMSTIDLTSDWSAWRASPPIDVLQPETRYECADLAVAPSEPGDVEDRVRQIRDPFVFEEQGRAFLFYSTCGEQGIAAASLVLESPH
;
A
#
# COMPACT_ATOMS: atom_id res chain seq x y z
N MET A 1 -28.45 -40.55 76.07
CA MET A 1 -27.43 -39.98 75.16
C MET A 1 -28.14 -39.56 73.85
N ALA A 2 -28.48 -38.29 73.68
CA ALA A 2 -29.19 -37.78 72.53
C ALA A 2 -28.16 -37.16 71.57
N ARG A 3 -28.15 -37.60 70.31
CA ARG A 3 -27.34 -37.07 69.26
C ARG A 3 -28.17 -36.03 68.48
N THR A 4 -27.78 -34.80 68.56
CA THR A 4 -28.38 -33.69 67.83
C THR A 4 -27.71 -33.57 66.45
N SER A 5 -28.48 -33.76 65.38
CA SER A 5 -27.99 -33.59 64.01
C SER A 5 -28.23 -32.12 63.60
N ILE A 6 -27.17 -31.42 63.22
CA ILE A 6 -27.24 -30.07 62.67
C ILE A 6 -27.30 -30.21 61.13
N ALA A 7 -28.37 -29.70 60.54
CA ALA A 7 -28.53 -29.59 59.09
C ALA A 7 -27.88 -28.30 58.60
N VAL A 8 -26.92 -28.39 57.69
CA VAL A 8 -26.29 -27.27 57.01
C VAL A 8 -27.12 -26.99 55.73
N VAL A 9 -27.76 -25.84 55.68
CA VAL A 9 -28.45 -25.35 54.48
C VAL A 9 -27.45 -24.57 53.66
N SER A 10 -27.04 -25.08 52.51
CA SER A 10 -26.21 -24.38 51.54
C SER A 10 -27.06 -23.48 50.66
N LEU A 11 -26.85 -22.19 50.77
CA LEU A 11 -27.49 -21.16 49.92
C LEU A 11 -26.67 -21.03 48.64
N ILE A 12 -27.16 -21.50 47.50
CA ILE A 12 -26.56 -21.31 46.19
C ILE A 12 -27.05 -19.94 45.67
N ALA A 13 -26.15 -18.95 45.65
CA ALA A 13 -26.39 -17.67 45.01
C ALA A 13 -26.15 -17.82 43.48
N ALA A 14 -27.24 -17.73 42.72
CA ALA A 14 -27.18 -17.66 41.26
C ALA A 14 -26.82 -16.24 40.84
N THR A 15 -25.57 -16.00 40.40
CA THR A 15 -25.15 -14.77 39.76
C THR A 15 -25.57 -14.81 38.30
N SER A 16 -26.62 -14.09 37.96
CA SER A 16 -27.04 -13.82 36.57
C SER A 16 -26.02 -12.87 35.92
N ALA A 17 -25.13 -13.37 35.06
CA ALA A 17 -24.31 -12.53 34.20
C ALA A 17 -25.20 -11.91 33.12
N LEU A 18 -25.53 -10.62 33.25
CA LEU A 18 -26.05 -9.82 32.14
C LEU A 18 -24.90 -9.67 31.10
N ALA A 19 -24.96 -10.48 30.07
CA ALA A 19 -24.20 -10.23 28.86
C ALA A 19 -24.81 -8.99 28.18
N SER A 20 -24.13 -7.85 28.26
CA SER A 20 -24.45 -6.67 27.48
C SER A 20 -24.36 -7.02 26.01
N LEU A 21 -25.49 -7.20 25.33
CA LEU A 21 -25.56 -7.26 23.88
C LEU A 21 -25.16 -5.88 23.36
N MET A 22 -23.88 -5.70 23.02
CA MET A 22 -23.46 -4.58 22.18
C MET A 22 -24.18 -4.74 20.83
N PRO A 23 -24.77 -3.66 20.29
CA PRO A 23 -25.35 -3.73 18.96
C PRO A 23 -24.25 -4.17 17.99
N ALA A 24 -24.48 -5.26 17.27
CA ALA A 24 -23.63 -5.67 16.17
C ALA A 24 -23.73 -4.55 15.13
N PHE A 25 -22.69 -3.72 15.04
CA PHE A 25 -22.58 -2.79 13.91
C PHE A 25 -22.58 -3.64 12.63
N ALA A 26 -23.51 -3.33 11.72
CA ALA A 26 -23.52 -3.96 10.41
C ALA A 26 -22.13 -3.77 9.77
N ALA A 27 -21.57 -4.85 9.23
CA ALA A 27 -20.29 -4.76 8.55
C ALA A 27 -20.40 -3.74 7.40
N PRO A 28 -19.40 -2.86 7.20
CA PRO A 28 -19.43 -1.92 6.09
C PRO A 28 -19.57 -2.72 4.78
N GLN A 29 -20.52 -2.30 3.92
CA GLN A 29 -20.65 -2.87 2.59
C GLN A 29 -19.83 -2.02 1.62
N VAL A 30 -19.06 -2.70 0.76
CA VAL A 30 -18.31 -2.07 -0.32
C VAL A 30 -18.62 -2.75 -1.63
N ASN A 31 -18.99 -1.97 -2.64
CA ASN A 31 -19.23 -2.44 -3.99
C ASN A 31 -18.17 -1.84 -4.91
N ALA A 32 -17.43 -2.71 -5.64
CA ALA A 32 -16.45 -2.32 -6.64
C ALA A 32 -16.95 -2.69 -8.04
N THR A 33 -17.12 -1.70 -8.91
CA THR A 33 -17.52 -1.91 -10.31
C THR A 33 -16.38 -1.56 -11.23
N ARG A 34 -15.86 -2.53 -11.97
CA ARG A 34 -14.76 -2.36 -12.94
C ARG A 34 -15.09 -1.32 -13.99
N LEU A 35 -14.12 -0.44 -14.30
CA LEU A 35 -14.29 0.51 -15.41
C LEU A 35 -14.35 -0.23 -16.74
N ALA A 36 -15.17 0.28 -17.65
CA ALA A 36 -15.34 -0.33 -18.99
C ALA A 36 -14.06 -0.21 -19.85
N GLN A 37 -13.20 0.77 -19.54
CA GLN A 37 -11.95 1.06 -20.25
C GLN A 37 -10.76 0.19 -19.83
N ASN A 38 -10.95 -0.68 -18.83
CA ASN A 38 -9.88 -1.56 -18.35
C ASN A 38 -9.37 -2.54 -19.42
N PRO A 39 -8.07 -2.88 -19.40
CA PRO A 39 -7.04 -2.32 -18.54
C PRO A 39 -6.65 -0.91 -18.96
N LEU A 40 -6.36 -0.01 -18.00
CA LEU A 40 -6.00 1.38 -18.27
C LEU A 40 -4.58 1.52 -18.82
N ILE A 41 -3.67 0.69 -18.33
CA ILE A 41 -2.26 0.57 -18.73
C ILE A 41 -1.90 -0.91 -18.76
N THR A 42 -1.08 -1.32 -19.73
CA THR A 42 -0.45 -2.65 -19.78
C THR A 42 1.04 -2.48 -20.05
N VAL A 43 1.82 -3.53 -19.87
CA VAL A 43 3.24 -3.55 -20.27
C VAL A 43 3.46 -3.18 -21.74
N ASP A 44 2.47 -3.45 -22.60
CA ASP A 44 2.51 -3.12 -24.03
C ASP A 44 2.13 -1.67 -24.35
N SER A 45 1.72 -0.86 -23.36
CA SER A 45 1.35 0.55 -23.56
C SER A 45 2.53 1.43 -24.00
N SER A 46 3.76 1.03 -23.68
CA SER A 46 5.00 1.64 -24.18
C SER A 46 6.17 0.68 -23.99
N ALA A 47 7.12 0.69 -24.91
CA ALA A 47 8.37 -0.08 -24.80
C ALA A 47 9.22 0.34 -23.58
N SER A 48 9.07 1.56 -23.07
CA SER A 48 9.79 2.05 -21.88
C SER A 48 9.32 1.40 -20.58
N LEU A 49 8.16 0.74 -20.56
CA LEU A 49 7.59 0.11 -19.36
C LEU A 49 8.27 -1.21 -18.99
N GLY A 50 8.89 -1.88 -19.95
CA GLY A 50 9.45 -3.23 -19.73
C GLY A 50 8.35 -4.26 -19.45
N GLY A 51 8.69 -5.32 -18.75
CA GLY A 51 7.80 -6.47 -18.52
C GLY A 51 6.91 -6.40 -17.28
N ASN A 52 6.88 -5.26 -16.56
CA ASN A 52 6.20 -5.16 -15.28
C ASN A 52 5.68 -3.74 -15.01
N VAL A 53 4.45 -3.60 -14.53
CA VAL A 53 3.83 -2.32 -14.12
C VAL A 53 3.01 -2.52 -12.85
N ASN A 54 3.35 -1.78 -11.78
CA ASN A 54 2.74 -1.97 -10.47
C ASN A 54 2.70 -0.68 -9.64
N GLY A 55 2.04 -0.75 -8.47
CA GLY A 55 2.06 0.26 -7.43
C GLY A 55 1.50 1.62 -7.85
N PRO A 56 0.33 1.71 -8.50
CA PRO A 56 -0.21 2.97 -8.96
C PRO A 56 -0.53 3.92 -7.78
N THR A 57 -0.29 5.21 -8.02
CA THR A 57 -0.81 6.33 -7.22
C THR A 57 -1.34 7.40 -8.15
N VAL A 58 -2.57 7.85 -7.95
CA VAL A 58 -3.24 8.82 -8.82
C VAL A 58 -3.51 10.11 -8.06
N ILE A 59 -3.23 11.23 -8.70
CA ILE A 59 -3.60 12.55 -8.20
C ILE A 59 -4.39 13.32 -9.25
N ARG A 60 -5.27 14.21 -8.80
CA ARG A 60 -5.68 15.34 -9.61
C ARG A 60 -4.55 16.36 -9.63
N VAL A 61 -4.14 16.80 -10.82
CA VAL A 61 -3.09 17.79 -10.94
C VAL A 61 -3.57 19.11 -10.34
N PRO A 62 -2.82 19.69 -9.39
CA PRO A 62 -3.23 20.91 -8.72
C PRO A 62 -3.25 22.12 -9.66
N ALA A 63 -4.13 23.08 -9.41
CA ALA A 63 -4.31 24.25 -10.24
C ALA A 63 -3.08 25.21 -10.31
N TRP A 64 -2.12 25.08 -9.40
CA TRP A 64 -0.88 25.86 -9.46
C TRP A 64 0.15 25.30 -10.44
N VAL A 65 -0.02 24.06 -10.93
CA VAL A 65 0.88 23.46 -11.93
C VAL A 65 0.63 24.14 -13.26
N GLU A 66 1.64 24.84 -13.74
CA GLU A 66 1.57 25.52 -15.03
C GLU A 66 1.73 24.53 -16.19
N ARG A 67 0.84 24.61 -17.18
CA ARG A 67 0.87 23.77 -18.39
C ARG A 67 0.97 22.26 -18.08
N PRO A 68 0.04 21.69 -17.30
CA PRO A 68 0.08 20.27 -16.98
C PRO A 68 -0.11 19.42 -18.25
N LEU A 69 0.42 18.20 -18.25
CA LEU A 69 0.27 17.24 -19.36
C LEU A 69 -1.18 16.75 -19.50
N GLY A 70 -1.93 16.74 -18.41
CA GLY A 70 -3.33 16.34 -18.32
C GLY A 70 -3.91 16.71 -16.97
N ARG A 71 -5.20 16.46 -16.78
CA ARG A 71 -5.90 16.75 -15.53
C ARG A 71 -5.52 15.81 -14.39
N TYR A 72 -5.14 14.58 -14.71
CA TYR A 72 -4.76 13.54 -13.76
C TYR A 72 -3.37 12.99 -14.09
N TYR A 73 -2.59 12.72 -13.06
CA TYR A 73 -1.31 12.03 -13.13
C TYR A 73 -1.41 10.71 -12.37
N MET A 74 -0.93 9.64 -12.98
CA MET A 74 -0.76 8.32 -12.36
C MET A 74 0.74 8.01 -12.32
N TYR A 75 1.28 7.95 -11.11
CA TYR A 75 2.65 7.50 -10.89
C TYR A 75 2.62 6.00 -10.61
N PHE A 76 3.58 5.27 -11.14
CA PHE A 76 3.67 3.83 -10.97
C PHE A 76 5.11 3.35 -11.18
N ALA A 77 5.37 2.06 -10.96
CA ALA A 77 6.71 1.52 -11.02
C ALA A 77 6.78 0.25 -11.89
N ASN A 78 7.96 -0.23 -12.07
CA ASN A 78 8.33 -1.61 -12.34
C ASN A 78 9.06 -2.10 -11.09
N HIS A 79 8.83 -3.31 -10.67
CA HIS A 79 9.40 -3.86 -9.44
C HIS A 79 10.93 -3.80 -9.42
N MET A 80 11.57 -4.07 -10.57
CA MET A 80 13.00 -3.96 -10.81
C MET A 80 13.40 -2.62 -11.46
N GLY A 81 12.55 -1.60 -11.36
CA GLY A 81 12.65 -0.38 -12.13
C GLY A 81 13.75 0.56 -11.68
N THR A 82 14.35 1.22 -12.64
CA THR A 82 15.38 2.25 -12.42
C THR A 82 14.82 3.67 -12.38
N PHE A 83 13.51 3.83 -12.56
CA PHE A 83 12.84 5.13 -12.50
C PHE A 83 11.35 4.99 -12.18
N ILE A 84 10.78 6.03 -11.57
CA ILE A 84 9.33 6.16 -11.39
C ILE A 84 8.71 6.64 -12.69
N ARG A 85 7.68 5.94 -13.12
CA ARG A 85 6.92 6.20 -14.34
C ARG A 85 5.76 7.13 -14.07
N LEU A 86 5.33 7.81 -15.13
CA LEU A 86 4.15 8.66 -15.11
C LEU A 86 3.27 8.35 -16.33
N ALA A 87 1.98 8.24 -16.09
CA ALA A 87 0.96 8.38 -17.10
C ALA A 87 0.05 9.59 -16.77
N TYR A 88 -0.56 10.18 -17.79
CA TYR A 88 -1.46 11.32 -17.63
C TYR A 88 -2.72 11.15 -18.47
N ALA A 89 -3.82 11.76 -18.01
CA ALA A 89 -5.11 11.74 -18.68
C ALA A 89 -5.95 12.98 -18.34
N ASP A 90 -6.99 13.25 -19.13
CA ASP A 90 -7.96 14.30 -18.85
C ASP A 90 -9.23 13.78 -18.13
N ALA A 91 -9.39 12.46 -18.06
CA ALA A 91 -10.43 11.77 -17.31
C ALA A 91 -9.84 10.57 -16.56
N ILE A 92 -10.45 10.19 -15.43
CA ILE A 92 -10.02 9.03 -14.63
C ILE A 92 -10.13 7.73 -15.43
N GLU A 93 -11.13 7.65 -16.26
CA GLU A 93 -11.38 6.52 -17.15
C GLU A 93 -10.37 6.46 -18.32
N GLY A 94 -9.53 7.47 -18.50
CA GLY A 94 -8.54 7.60 -19.57
C GLY A 94 -9.08 8.30 -20.84
N PRO A 95 -8.43 8.14 -22.02
CA PRO A 95 -7.24 7.31 -22.21
C PRO A 95 -5.99 7.85 -21.48
N TRP A 96 -5.23 6.96 -20.87
CA TRP A 96 -3.97 7.28 -20.22
C TRP A 96 -2.81 7.25 -21.23
N ARG A 97 -1.94 8.25 -21.17
CA ARG A 97 -0.76 8.39 -22.04
C ARG A 97 0.50 8.31 -21.21
N ILE A 98 1.49 7.54 -21.66
CA ILE A 98 2.77 7.40 -20.96
C ILE A 98 3.63 8.65 -21.18
N TYR A 99 4.19 9.17 -20.11
CA TYR A 99 5.24 10.17 -20.13
C TYR A 99 6.59 9.46 -20.14
N GLU A 100 7.17 9.32 -21.33
CA GLU A 100 8.33 8.47 -21.60
C GLU A 100 9.57 8.78 -20.75
N PRO A 101 9.89 10.07 -20.39
CA PRO A 101 11.07 10.34 -19.58
C PRO A 101 11.02 9.77 -18.17
N GLY A 102 9.82 9.48 -17.62
CA GLY A 102 9.64 9.24 -16.19
C GLY A 102 9.88 10.50 -15.36
N VAL A 103 9.85 10.38 -14.03
CA VAL A 103 9.87 11.57 -13.14
C VAL A 103 10.93 11.53 -12.04
N LEU A 104 11.47 10.37 -11.72
CA LEU A 104 12.50 10.21 -10.70
C LEU A 104 13.36 8.98 -11.01
N HIS A 105 14.66 9.16 -11.18
CA HIS A 105 15.58 8.07 -11.47
C HIS A 105 16.27 7.56 -10.21
N VAL A 106 16.49 6.25 -10.12
CA VAL A 106 17.19 5.61 -9.00
C VAL A 106 18.59 6.19 -8.76
N ARG A 107 19.30 6.61 -9.83
CA ARG A 107 20.62 7.23 -9.74
C ARG A 107 20.67 8.52 -8.93
N ASP A 108 19.52 9.18 -8.79
CA ASP A 108 19.38 10.43 -8.03
C ASP A 108 19.04 10.15 -6.56
N THR A 109 18.64 8.91 -6.22
CA THR A 109 18.22 8.50 -4.88
C THR A 109 19.37 7.98 -4.02
N ALA A 110 19.12 7.90 -2.70
CA ALA A 110 20.03 7.24 -1.76
C ALA A 110 20.13 5.71 -1.96
N PHE A 111 19.33 5.13 -2.86
CA PHE A 111 19.30 3.70 -3.17
C PHE A 111 20.29 3.33 -4.29
N PHE A 112 20.76 4.31 -5.04
CA PHE A 112 21.68 4.05 -6.14
C PHE A 112 23.02 3.51 -5.66
N ARG A 113 23.48 2.44 -6.31
CA ARG A 113 24.81 1.87 -6.15
C ARG A 113 25.35 1.55 -7.53
N PRO A 114 26.45 2.17 -7.94
CA PRO A 114 27.17 1.74 -9.13
C PRO A 114 27.79 0.37 -8.84
N GLN A 115 27.09 -0.70 -9.23
CA GLN A 115 27.58 -2.06 -9.11
C GLN A 115 28.42 -2.39 -10.36
N PRO A 116 29.61 -2.95 -10.18
CA PRO A 116 30.18 -3.81 -11.22
C PRO A 116 29.62 -5.22 -10.96
N ASP A 117 28.75 -5.69 -11.81
CA ASP A 117 28.33 -7.08 -12.04
C ASP A 117 28.21 -8.13 -10.95
N PRO A 118 27.43 -9.16 -11.28
CA PRO A 118 26.02 -9.13 -11.64
C PRO A 118 25.19 -9.32 -10.39
N VAL A 119 24.29 -8.44 -10.17
CA VAL A 119 23.28 -8.51 -9.12
C VAL A 119 22.25 -9.62 -9.39
N GLU A 120 22.38 -10.32 -10.49
CA GLU A 120 21.45 -11.38 -10.93
C GLU A 120 21.20 -12.50 -9.91
N THR A 121 22.12 -12.68 -8.94
CA THR A 121 21.97 -13.70 -7.89
C THR A 121 21.40 -13.16 -6.57
N LEU A 122 21.19 -11.85 -6.44
CA LEU A 122 20.76 -11.17 -5.22
C LEU A 122 19.49 -10.33 -5.47
N ALA A 123 18.42 -10.96 -5.92
CA ALA A 123 17.18 -10.28 -6.28
C ALA A 123 16.67 -9.30 -5.21
N ASP A 124 16.92 -9.58 -3.91
CA ASP A 124 16.56 -8.68 -2.82
C ASP A 124 17.45 -7.42 -2.72
N PHE A 125 18.62 -7.39 -3.38
CA PHE A 125 19.65 -6.38 -3.21
C PHE A 125 19.92 -5.53 -4.46
N TYR A 126 19.10 -5.66 -5.49
CA TYR A 126 19.29 -4.89 -6.71
C TYR A 126 18.97 -3.39 -6.51
N THR A 127 19.69 -2.55 -7.26
CA THR A 127 19.43 -1.11 -7.28
C THR A 127 18.12 -0.81 -8.00
N HIS A 128 17.11 -0.35 -7.27
CA HIS A 128 15.80 -0.03 -7.80
C HIS A 128 15.15 1.15 -7.09
N VAL A 129 14.10 1.70 -7.69
CA VAL A 129 13.17 2.64 -7.08
C VAL A 129 11.75 2.26 -7.47
N ALA A 130 10.86 2.11 -6.49
CA ALA A 130 9.51 1.59 -6.72
C ALA A 130 8.46 2.18 -5.79
N SER A 131 7.20 1.81 -6.04
CA SER A 131 5.98 2.07 -5.27
C SER A 131 5.85 3.53 -4.83
N PRO A 132 5.65 4.45 -5.78
CA PRO A 132 5.47 5.86 -5.46
C PRO A 132 4.17 6.06 -4.66
N GLU A 133 4.25 6.92 -3.66
CA GLU A 133 3.09 7.47 -2.95
C GLU A 133 3.11 8.98 -3.04
N LEU A 134 1.99 9.59 -3.36
CA LEU A 134 1.88 11.04 -3.56
C LEU A 134 0.94 11.70 -2.55
N PHE A 135 1.40 12.81 -2.00
CA PHE A 135 0.59 13.72 -1.20
C PHE A 135 0.61 15.12 -1.81
N VAL A 136 -0.58 15.72 -1.96
CA VAL A 136 -0.76 17.07 -2.50
C VAL A 136 -0.84 18.06 -1.33
N ASP A 137 0.26 18.76 -1.05
CA ASP A 137 0.33 19.82 -0.03
C ASP A 137 -0.20 21.14 -0.62
N ILE A 138 -1.52 21.32 -0.55
CA ILE A 138 -2.21 22.50 -1.08
C ILE A 138 -1.70 23.78 -0.44
N ALA A 139 -1.46 23.76 0.88
CA ALA A 139 -1.05 24.94 1.64
C ALA A 139 0.32 25.46 1.21
N ARG A 140 1.23 24.56 0.81
CA ARG A 140 2.60 24.92 0.39
C ARG A 140 2.79 24.87 -1.12
N LYS A 141 1.75 24.53 -1.89
CA LYS A 141 1.76 24.40 -3.36
C LYS A 141 2.88 23.46 -3.83
N ARG A 142 2.93 22.26 -3.26
CA ARG A 142 3.91 21.24 -3.62
C ARG A 142 3.29 19.84 -3.61
N LEU A 143 3.93 18.95 -4.32
CA LEU A 143 3.69 17.51 -4.29
C LEU A 143 4.80 16.87 -3.47
N VAL A 144 4.45 16.00 -2.56
CA VAL A 144 5.40 15.17 -1.81
C VAL A 144 5.27 13.75 -2.34
N MET A 145 6.38 13.16 -2.75
CA MET A 145 6.46 11.78 -3.19
C MET A 145 7.31 10.98 -2.21
N TRP A 146 6.86 9.79 -1.84
CA TRP A 146 7.67 8.80 -1.16
C TRP A 146 7.90 7.63 -2.11
N VAL A 147 9.16 7.20 -2.20
CA VAL A 147 9.57 6.05 -2.99
C VAL A 147 10.45 5.14 -2.15
N HIS A 148 10.46 3.85 -2.44
CA HIS A 148 11.36 2.95 -1.73
C HIS A 148 12.39 2.31 -2.66
N GLY A 149 13.46 1.82 -2.06
CA GLY A 149 14.51 1.05 -2.69
C GLY A 149 15.41 0.41 -1.64
N TRP A 150 16.40 -0.32 -2.09
CA TRP A 150 17.37 -0.96 -1.20
C TRP A 150 18.39 0.05 -0.69
N TRP A 151 18.37 0.35 0.60
CA TRP A 151 19.25 1.32 1.23
C TRP A 151 20.35 0.65 2.06
N THR A 152 21.58 1.04 1.86
CA THR A 152 22.80 0.51 2.51
C THR A 152 23.72 1.62 3.03
N ASN A 153 23.22 2.84 3.19
CA ASN A 153 24.01 4.01 3.59
C ASN A 153 25.27 4.24 2.76
N GLY A 154 25.24 3.89 1.47
CA GLY A 154 26.39 4.03 0.59
C GLY A 154 27.33 2.83 0.56
N GLU A 155 27.21 1.89 1.48
CA GLU A 155 28.05 0.70 1.54
C GLU A 155 27.70 -0.33 0.47
N ARG A 156 28.69 -1.10 0.05
CA ARG A 156 28.50 -2.23 -0.86
C ARG A 156 28.13 -3.46 -0.06
N TRP A 157 27.18 -4.23 -0.55
CA TRP A 157 26.83 -5.51 0.05
C TRP A 157 27.82 -6.63 -0.35
N PRO A 158 27.98 -7.66 0.49
CA PRO A 158 28.73 -8.87 0.14
C PRO A 158 28.19 -9.53 -1.14
N SER A 159 29.06 -10.17 -1.90
CA SER A 159 28.66 -10.87 -3.14
C SER A 159 27.94 -12.20 -2.87
N ASP A 160 28.17 -12.84 -1.72
CA ASP A 160 27.43 -14.02 -1.31
C ASP A 160 26.04 -13.66 -0.75
N PRO A 161 24.94 -14.28 -1.22
CA PRO A 161 23.58 -13.95 -0.78
C PRO A 161 23.31 -14.16 0.72
N VAL A 162 23.90 -15.18 1.33
CA VAL A 162 23.71 -15.50 2.75
C VAL A 162 24.44 -14.48 3.61
N GLU A 163 25.68 -14.16 3.23
CA GLU A 163 26.49 -13.14 3.90
C GLU A 163 25.84 -11.77 3.77
N ALA A 164 25.35 -11.41 2.57
CA ALA A 164 24.65 -10.14 2.34
C ALA A 164 23.42 -9.97 3.21
N ARG A 165 22.60 -11.01 3.37
CA ARG A 165 21.41 -10.97 4.27
C ARG A 165 21.80 -10.87 5.74
N ALA A 166 22.86 -11.57 6.16
CA ALA A 166 23.37 -11.50 7.52
C ALA A 166 23.94 -10.09 7.81
N TRP A 167 24.75 -9.57 6.92
CA TRP A 167 25.31 -8.22 6.98
C TRP A 167 24.21 -7.15 7.01
N ALA A 168 23.21 -7.22 6.13
CA ALA A 168 22.13 -6.27 6.09
C ALA A 168 21.34 -6.23 7.43
N ARG A 169 21.09 -7.41 8.00
CA ARG A 169 20.44 -7.49 9.35
C ARG A 169 21.31 -6.88 10.44
N GLN A 170 22.60 -7.16 10.45
CA GLN A 170 23.54 -6.62 11.42
C GLN A 170 23.62 -5.09 11.33
N MET A 171 23.68 -4.54 10.11
CA MET A 171 23.77 -3.10 9.85
C MET A 171 22.42 -2.40 9.90
N ASN A 172 21.31 -3.15 10.03
CA ASN A 172 19.95 -2.65 9.97
C ASN A 172 19.65 -1.91 8.64
N TYR A 173 20.09 -2.50 7.54
CA TYR A 173 19.82 -2.09 6.17
C TYR A 173 18.62 -2.84 5.59
N GLY A 174 17.98 -2.30 4.57
CA GLY A 174 16.80 -2.93 3.98
C GLY A 174 16.14 -2.10 2.89
N GLN A 175 14.96 -2.55 2.47
CA GLN A 175 14.09 -1.75 1.62
C GLN A 175 13.45 -0.63 2.46
N TYR A 176 13.90 0.59 2.25
CA TYR A 176 13.48 1.78 2.99
C TYR A 176 12.98 2.87 2.04
N THR A 177 12.35 3.87 2.60
CA THR A 177 11.70 4.93 1.85
C THR A 177 12.46 6.25 1.98
N GLN A 178 12.56 6.97 0.87
CA GLN A 178 13.05 8.34 0.77
C GLN A 178 11.94 9.24 0.23
N ALA A 179 11.83 10.45 0.77
CA ALA A 179 10.88 11.45 0.29
C ALA A 179 11.51 12.39 -0.74
N ALA A 180 10.68 12.89 -1.64
CA ALA A 180 11.02 13.94 -2.61
C ALA A 180 9.89 14.97 -2.69
N GLU A 181 10.16 16.17 -3.18
CA GLU A 181 9.13 17.17 -3.44
C GLU A 181 9.23 17.74 -4.87
N SER A 182 8.10 18.22 -5.36
CA SER A 182 7.98 18.85 -6.68
C SER A 182 6.92 19.95 -6.66
N THR A 183 7.08 20.95 -7.53
CA THR A 183 6.05 21.97 -7.77
C THR A 183 5.27 21.73 -9.07
N ASP A 184 5.76 20.85 -9.95
CA ASP A 184 5.17 20.58 -11.28
C ASP A 184 4.73 19.11 -11.47
N GLY A 185 5.16 18.21 -10.57
CA GLY A 185 4.87 16.79 -10.66
C GLY A 185 5.71 16.02 -11.68
N LEU A 186 6.68 16.66 -12.33
CA LEU A 186 7.57 16.05 -13.31
C LEU A 186 9.02 16.01 -12.83
N HIS A 187 9.43 17.00 -12.05
CA HIS A 187 10.80 17.14 -11.54
C HIS A 187 10.75 17.10 -10.00
N PHE A 188 11.39 16.11 -9.41
CA PHE A 188 11.37 15.88 -7.96
C PHE A 188 12.75 16.08 -7.35
N GLU A 189 12.82 16.89 -6.29
CA GLU A 189 13.99 17.05 -5.42
C GLU A 189 13.93 16.10 -4.23
N LEU A 190 14.94 15.26 -4.08
CA LEU A 190 15.02 14.30 -2.98
C LEU A 190 15.41 14.95 -1.66
N ARG A 191 14.82 14.43 -0.58
CA ARG A 191 15.13 14.80 0.79
C ARG A 191 16.04 13.75 1.45
N PRO A 192 16.95 14.11 2.36
CA PRO A 192 18.00 13.21 2.82
C PRO A 192 17.52 12.14 3.80
N ALA A 193 16.39 12.36 4.49
CA ALA A 193 15.93 11.43 5.52
C ALA A 193 15.41 10.12 4.96
N ILE A 194 15.74 9.02 5.64
CA ILE A 194 15.31 7.67 5.29
C ILE A 194 14.33 7.16 6.35
N THR A 195 13.16 6.73 5.89
CA THR A 195 12.16 6.05 6.73
C THR A 195 12.29 4.54 6.59
N ARG A 196 12.35 3.82 7.71
CA ARG A 196 12.56 2.35 7.77
C ARG A 196 11.28 1.57 7.47
N GLN A 197 10.66 1.90 6.36
CA GLN A 197 9.47 1.25 5.80
C GLN A 197 9.61 1.14 4.30
N SER A 198 8.96 0.17 3.69
CA SER A 198 8.81 0.06 2.23
C SER A 198 7.35 -0.07 1.84
N TYR A 199 6.99 0.32 0.62
CA TYR A 199 5.61 0.26 0.11
C TYR A 199 4.63 1.01 1.01
N LEU A 200 4.99 2.18 1.52
CA LEU A 200 4.11 2.94 2.40
C LEU A 200 3.02 3.68 1.63
N ARG A 201 1.87 3.81 2.27
CA ARG A 201 0.81 4.74 1.90
C ARG A 201 0.60 5.71 3.05
N VAL A 202 0.30 6.97 2.74
CA VAL A 202 0.26 8.05 3.73
C VAL A 202 -1.14 8.64 3.84
N PHE A 203 -1.56 8.95 5.06
CA PHE A 203 -2.76 9.72 5.36
C PHE A 203 -2.47 10.74 6.46
N GLN A 204 -3.31 11.77 6.53
CA GLN A 204 -3.25 12.76 7.60
C GLN A 204 -4.37 12.52 8.62
N HIS A 205 -4.03 12.64 9.90
CA HIS A 205 -4.97 12.61 11.00
C HIS A 205 -4.43 13.44 12.16
N ASP A 206 -5.28 14.30 12.75
CA ASP A 206 -4.96 15.19 13.89
C ASP A 206 -3.61 15.95 13.73
N GLY A 207 -3.37 16.46 12.53
CA GLY A 207 -2.18 17.28 12.22
C GLY A 207 -0.89 16.49 12.05
N LEU A 208 -0.93 15.16 12.07
CA LEU A 208 0.19 14.26 11.82
C LEU A 208 0.05 13.54 10.48
N PHE A 209 1.18 13.19 9.90
CA PHE A 209 1.28 12.21 8.82
C PHE A 209 1.39 10.82 9.45
N TYR A 210 0.54 9.92 9.03
CA TYR A 210 0.61 8.50 9.34
C TYR A 210 0.91 7.73 8.07
N SER A 211 1.70 6.67 8.17
CA SER A 211 1.92 5.73 7.08
C SER A 211 1.55 4.32 7.50
N LEU A 212 0.92 3.59 6.60
CA LEU A 212 0.75 2.14 6.69
C LEU A 212 1.53 1.51 5.53
N ALA A 213 2.44 0.62 5.86
CA ALA A 213 3.41 0.08 4.93
C ALA A 213 3.29 -1.44 4.80
N ARG A 214 4.16 -2.04 4.00
CA ARG A 214 4.26 -3.49 3.82
C ARG A 214 4.21 -4.22 5.16
N LEU A 215 3.49 -5.36 5.20
CA LEU A 215 3.24 -6.21 6.37
C LEU A 215 2.46 -5.49 7.50
N GLY A 216 1.76 -4.41 7.18
CA GLY A 216 0.94 -3.67 8.14
C GLY A 216 1.73 -2.80 9.11
N GLN A 217 2.99 -2.44 8.79
CA GLN A 217 3.79 -1.60 9.65
C GLN A 217 3.24 -0.17 9.67
N LEU A 218 2.74 0.28 10.81
CA LEU A 218 2.29 1.65 11.04
C LEU A 218 3.46 2.54 11.46
N ALA A 219 3.45 3.82 11.03
CA ALA A 219 4.38 4.83 11.52
C ALA A 219 3.74 6.22 11.43
N ARG A 220 4.36 7.23 12.04
CA ARG A 220 3.88 8.63 12.00
C ARG A 220 5.02 9.63 12.02
N SER A 221 4.74 10.85 11.54
CA SER A 221 5.63 12.00 11.62
C SER A 221 4.83 13.31 11.66
N LYS A 222 5.45 14.35 12.19
CA LYS A 222 4.94 15.74 12.08
C LYS A 222 5.36 16.40 10.77
N ASP A 223 6.44 15.92 10.18
CA ASP A 223 7.03 16.44 8.96
C ASP A 223 7.08 15.35 7.88
N PRO A 224 6.54 15.58 6.68
CA PRO A 224 6.56 14.58 5.60
C PRO A 224 7.97 14.21 5.13
N PHE A 225 8.97 15.05 5.43
CA PHE A 225 10.37 14.84 5.04
C PHE A 225 11.26 14.29 6.16
N ALA A 226 10.75 14.16 7.37
CA ALA A 226 11.48 13.51 8.46
C ALA A 226 11.29 11.98 8.42
N ALA A 227 12.19 11.27 9.10
CA ALA A 227 12.00 9.85 9.35
C ALA A 227 10.75 9.64 10.23
N PHE A 228 9.92 8.67 9.87
CA PHE A 228 8.71 8.36 10.61
C PHE A 228 9.03 7.48 11.84
N GLU A 229 8.37 7.79 12.95
CA GLU A 229 8.37 6.98 14.18
C GLU A 229 7.55 5.72 13.95
N LEU A 230 8.16 4.55 14.12
CA LEU A 230 7.48 3.26 13.96
C LEU A 230 6.49 3.01 15.10
N GLY A 231 5.32 2.50 14.77
CA GLY A 231 4.25 2.15 15.68
C GLY A 231 3.84 0.69 15.60
N PRO A 232 2.79 0.29 16.32
CA PRO A 232 2.31 -1.07 16.30
C PRO A 232 1.60 -1.40 14.99
N ASN A 233 1.67 -2.67 14.58
CA ASN A 233 0.92 -3.19 13.45
C ASN A 233 -0.58 -3.27 13.79
N PRO A 234 -1.49 -2.59 13.09
CA PRO A 234 -2.93 -2.71 13.35
C PRO A 234 -3.49 -4.11 13.08
N PHE A 235 -2.83 -4.92 12.27
CA PHE A 235 -3.23 -6.31 11.98
C PHE A 235 -2.66 -7.33 12.98
N ARG A 236 -1.92 -6.91 14.03
CA ARG A 236 -1.13 -7.78 14.93
C ARG A 236 -1.90 -8.93 15.56
N ASP A 237 -3.21 -8.78 15.75
CA ASP A 237 -4.07 -9.78 16.38
C ASP A 237 -4.89 -10.56 15.32
N SER A 238 -4.51 -10.52 14.06
CA SER A 238 -5.21 -11.16 12.94
C SER A 238 -4.28 -12.08 12.13
N PRO A 239 -4.83 -12.98 11.29
CA PRO A 239 -4.03 -13.79 10.36
C PRO A 239 -3.23 -12.97 9.33
N PHE A 240 -3.47 -11.68 9.23
CA PHE A 240 -2.83 -10.77 8.28
C PHE A 240 -1.63 -10.01 8.85
N ALA A 241 -1.25 -10.24 10.12
CA ALA A 241 -0.18 -9.53 10.83
C ALA A 241 1.15 -9.44 10.06
N ASN A 242 1.50 -10.48 9.28
CA ASN A 242 2.72 -10.54 8.48
C ASN A 242 2.42 -10.89 7.00
N ARG A 243 1.19 -10.65 6.55
CA ARG A 243 0.73 -11.03 5.22
C ARG A 243 0.16 -9.87 4.41
N ALA A 244 -0.24 -8.76 5.03
CA ALA A 244 -0.70 -7.57 4.32
C ALA A 244 0.43 -7.08 3.40
N ARG A 245 0.28 -7.28 2.06
CA ARG A 245 1.34 -7.00 1.09
C ARG A 245 1.45 -5.51 0.82
N HIS A 246 0.48 -4.95 0.16
CA HIS A 246 0.34 -3.54 -0.15
C HIS A 246 -1.02 -3.05 0.31
N VAL A 247 -1.13 -1.77 0.59
CA VAL A 247 -2.37 -1.16 1.04
C VAL A 247 -2.76 0.02 0.17
N GLY A 248 -4.08 0.29 0.08
CA GLY A 248 -4.67 1.54 -0.38
C GLY A 248 -5.49 2.12 0.76
N LEU A 249 -5.43 3.43 0.98
CA LEU A 249 -6.02 4.07 2.13
C LEU A 249 -7.11 5.07 1.74
N LEU A 250 -8.19 5.10 2.52
CA LEU A 250 -9.24 6.10 2.40
C LEU A 250 -9.73 6.50 3.79
N VAL A 251 -9.55 7.77 4.14
CA VAL A 251 -10.04 8.33 5.41
C VAL A 251 -11.43 8.93 5.21
N ARG A 252 -12.42 8.51 5.98
CA ARG A 252 -13.75 9.11 6.05
C ARG A 252 -14.14 9.40 7.50
N GLY A 253 -14.17 10.66 7.86
CA GLY A 253 -14.37 11.08 9.24
C GLY A 253 -13.29 10.52 10.15
N ARG A 254 -13.68 9.68 11.11
CA ARG A 254 -12.76 9.03 12.06
C ARG A 254 -12.49 7.56 11.72
N GLN A 255 -12.80 7.12 10.52
CA GLN A 255 -12.53 5.78 10.05
C GLN A 255 -11.50 5.80 8.93
N LEU A 256 -10.50 4.93 9.05
CA LEU A 256 -9.56 4.60 7.99
C LEU A 256 -10.00 3.28 7.34
N HIS A 257 -10.38 3.33 6.07
CA HIS A 257 -10.60 2.14 5.26
C HIS A 257 -9.27 1.72 4.65
N VAL A 258 -8.85 0.49 4.93
CA VAL A 258 -7.60 -0.09 4.46
C VAL A 258 -7.93 -1.18 3.45
N PHE A 259 -7.73 -0.87 2.18
CA PHE A 259 -7.78 -1.86 1.09
C PHE A 259 -6.42 -2.53 1.01
N PHE A 260 -6.36 -3.84 0.97
CA PHE A 260 -5.08 -4.55 0.97
C PHE A 260 -5.15 -5.88 0.26
N THR A 261 -3.99 -6.41 -0.13
CA THR A 261 -3.84 -7.78 -0.59
C THR A 261 -2.99 -8.57 0.38
N ALA A 262 -3.09 -9.89 0.36
CA ALA A 262 -2.41 -10.74 1.33
C ALA A 262 -1.53 -11.80 0.66
N ILE A 263 -0.26 -11.85 1.07
CA ILE A 263 0.69 -12.88 0.67
C ILE A 263 0.14 -14.26 1.05
N GLY A 264 0.18 -15.21 0.12
CA GLY A 264 -0.31 -16.57 0.30
C GLY A 264 -1.80 -16.76 0.03
N ASP A 265 -2.55 -15.71 -0.36
CA ASP A 265 -3.94 -15.87 -0.80
C ASP A 265 -4.00 -16.55 -2.18
N ALA A 266 -5.03 -17.35 -2.39
CA ALA A 266 -5.25 -18.13 -3.61
C ALA A 266 -6.70 -17.97 -4.12
N PRO A 267 -6.94 -17.11 -5.12
CA PRO A 267 -6.02 -16.15 -5.72
C PRO A 267 -5.77 -14.94 -4.80
N GLU A 268 -4.65 -14.23 -5.01
CA GLU A 268 -4.45 -12.93 -4.37
C GLU A 268 -5.49 -11.94 -4.88
N ARG A 269 -6.17 -11.25 -3.94
CA ARG A 269 -7.33 -10.40 -4.18
C ARG A 269 -7.33 -9.19 -3.27
N VAL A 270 -8.16 -8.20 -3.56
CA VAL A 270 -8.32 -7.02 -2.71
C VAL A 270 -9.34 -7.29 -1.62
N LEU A 271 -8.90 -7.09 -0.38
CA LEU A 271 -9.66 -7.11 0.86
C LEU A 271 -9.81 -5.69 1.41
N MET A 272 -10.78 -5.44 2.30
CA MET A 272 -10.89 -4.19 3.04
C MET A 272 -11.13 -4.46 4.53
N SER A 273 -10.34 -3.79 5.37
CA SER A 273 -10.57 -3.66 6.82
C SER A 273 -10.81 -2.19 7.17
N THR A 274 -11.40 -1.94 8.33
CA THR A 274 -11.54 -0.58 8.88
C THR A 274 -10.74 -0.45 10.16
N ILE A 275 -10.23 0.76 10.42
CA ILE A 275 -9.56 1.14 11.66
C ILE A 275 -10.26 2.38 12.22
N ASP A 276 -10.70 2.32 13.48
CA ASP A 276 -11.23 3.47 14.20
C ASP A 276 -10.09 4.33 14.72
N LEU A 277 -10.04 5.59 14.25
CA LEU A 277 -9.02 6.57 14.59
C LEU A 277 -9.35 7.38 15.86
N THR A 278 -10.37 6.99 16.63
CA THR A 278 -10.81 7.73 17.84
C THR A 278 -9.91 7.55 19.04
N SER A 279 -9.20 6.43 19.12
CA SER A 279 -8.29 6.09 20.21
C SER A 279 -6.86 6.57 19.93
N ASP A 280 -5.99 6.44 20.93
CA ASP A 280 -4.55 6.55 20.68
C ASP A 280 -4.11 5.53 19.61
N TRP A 281 -3.19 5.94 18.75
CA TRP A 281 -2.73 5.13 17.62
C TRP A 281 -2.13 3.78 18.03
N SER A 282 -1.63 3.65 19.26
CA SER A 282 -1.11 2.39 19.81
C SER A 282 -2.21 1.34 20.00
N ALA A 283 -3.44 1.80 20.16
CA ALA A 283 -4.63 0.95 20.33
C ALA A 283 -5.30 0.58 18.99
N TRP A 284 -4.93 1.19 17.87
CA TRP A 284 -5.55 0.92 16.58
C TRP A 284 -5.51 -0.56 16.20
N ARG A 285 -6.64 -1.07 15.73
CA ARG A 285 -6.85 -2.44 15.28
C ARG A 285 -7.65 -2.45 13.98
N ALA A 286 -7.19 -3.24 13.05
CA ALA A 286 -7.93 -3.53 11.83
C ALA A 286 -9.09 -4.48 12.16
N SER A 287 -10.30 -4.16 11.66
CA SER A 287 -11.45 -5.06 11.72
C SER A 287 -11.18 -6.36 10.94
N PRO A 288 -11.95 -7.42 11.16
CA PRO A 288 -11.99 -8.54 10.21
C PRO A 288 -12.24 -7.99 8.79
N PRO A 289 -11.50 -8.47 7.77
CA PRO A 289 -11.66 -7.97 6.41
C PRO A 289 -12.89 -8.51 5.73
N ILE A 290 -13.35 -7.77 4.73
CA ILE A 290 -14.33 -8.21 3.75
C ILE A 290 -13.67 -8.29 2.37
N ASP A 291 -14.19 -9.17 1.49
CA ASP A 291 -13.78 -9.26 0.08
C ASP A 291 -14.29 -8.04 -0.69
N VAL A 292 -13.44 -7.43 -1.52
CA VAL A 292 -13.76 -6.28 -2.35
C VAL A 292 -13.74 -6.64 -3.83
N LEU A 293 -12.65 -7.24 -4.28
CA LEU A 293 -12.42 -7.55 -5.69
C LEU A 293 -11.48 -8.75 -5.81
N GLN A 294 -11.82 -9.70 -6.69
CA GLN A 294 -10.98 -10.84 -7.03
C GLN A 294 -10.80 -10.96 -8.55
N PRO A 295 -9.77 -11.67 -9.05
CA PRO A 295 -9.57 -11.83 -10.49
C PRO A 295 -10.73 -12.57 -11.19
N GLU A 296 -11.50 -11.87 -12.03
CA GLU A 296 -12.69 -12.41 -12.73
C GLU A 296 -12.68 -12.15 -14.23
N THR A 297 -11.80 -11.27 -14.71
CA THR A 297 -11.74 -10.92 -16.14
C THR A 297 -10.48 -11.45 -16.80
N ARG A 298 -10.47 -11.45 -18.13
CA ARG A 298 -9.32 -11.94 -18.90
C ARG A 298 -8.06 -11.08 -18.69
N TYR A 299 -8.21 -9.76 -18.53
CA TYR A 299 -7.08 -8.88 -18.25
C TYR A 299 -6.56 -9.00 -16.80
N GLU A 300 -7.31 -9.67 -15.92
CA GLU A 300 -6.90 -10.08 -14.58
C GLU A 300 -6.37 -11.52 -14.54
N CYS A 301 -6.22 -12.14 -15.71
CA CYS A 301 -5.81 -13.52 -15.87
C CYS A 301 -6.73 -14.55 -15.19
N ALA A 302 -8.04 -14.31 -15.17
CA ALA A 302 -9.01 -15.22 -14.57
C ALA A 302 -9.10 -16.59 -15.28
N ASP A 303 -8.58 -16.71 -16.49
CA ASP A 303 -8.44 -17.93 -17.27
C ASP A 303 -7.26 -18.81 -16.85
N LEU A 304 -6.34 -18.31 -16.02
CA LEU A 304 -5.22 -19.07 -15.50
C LEU A 304 -5.58 -19.81 -14.19
N ALA A 305 -4.76 -20.81 -13.87
CA ALA A 305 -4.92 -21.58 -12.63
C ALA A 305 -4.82 -20.72 -11.39
N VAL A 306 -5.61 -21.02 -10.38
CA VAL A 306 -5.50 -20.43 -9.06
C VAL A 306 -4.28 -21.01 -8.35
N ALA A 307 -3.41 -20.13 -7.85
CA ALA A 307 -2.24 -20.49 -7.05
C ALA A 307 -2.06 -19.50 -5.90
N PRO A 308 -1.48 -19.93 -4.77
CA PRO A 308 -1.08 -19.03 -3.70
C PRO A 308 -0.07 -18.00 -4.21
N SER A 309 -0.18 -16.77 -3.74
CA SER A 309 0.80 -15.75 -4.07
C SER A 309 2.06 -15.87 -3.20
N GLU A 310 3.20 -15.58 -3.81
CA GLU A 310 4.51 -15.60 -3.14
C GLU A 310 4.97 -14.17 -2.75
N PRO A 311 5.85 -14.02 -1.75
CA PRO A 311 6.52 -12.75 -1.47
C PRO A 311 7.36 -12.28 -2.67
N GLY A 312 7.45 -10.96 -2.86
CA GLY A 312 8.25 -10.35 -3.93
C GLY A 312 7.45 -10.03 -5.19
N ASP A 313 8.16 -9.74 -6.27
CA ASP A 313 7.62 -9.46 -7.59
C ASP A 313 7.07 -10.72 -8.28
N VAL A 314 6.38 -10.50 -9.38
CA VAL A 314 5.95 -11.55 -10.28
C VAL A 314 6.13 -11.07 -11.73
N GLU A 315 7.01 -11.76 -12.45
CA GLU A 315 7.28 -11.47 -13.86
C GLU A 315 6.30 -12.18 -14.79
N ASP A 316 5.86 -13.38 -14.39
CA ASP A 316 4.89 -14.16 -15.15
C ASP A 316 3.46 -13.65 -14.99
N ARG A 317 2.64 -13.97 -15.98
CA ARG A 317 1.20 -13.76 -15.90
C ARG A 317 0.59 -14.75 -14.91
N VAL A 318 -0.08 -14.24 -13.89
CA VAL A 318 -0.73 -15.04 -12.83
C VAL A 318 -2.13 -14.52 -12.54
N ARG A 319 -3.03 -15.39 -12.10
CA ARG A 319 -4.38 -15.03 -11.68
C ARG A 319 -4.37 -14.33 -10.32
N GLN A 320 -3.89 -13.08 -10.29
CA GLN A 320 -3.74 -12.27 -9.09
C GLN A 320 -3.97 -10.80 -9.40
N ILE A 321 -4.56 -10.07 -8.43
CA ILE A 321 -4.63 -8.60 -8.43
C ILE A 321 -3.94 -8.10 -7.18
N ARG A 322 -3.17 -6.99 -7.32
CA ARG A 322 -2.25 -6.48 -6.30
C ARG A 322 -2.28 -4.95 -6.21
N ASP A 323 -1.53 -4.39 -5.30
CA ASP A 323 -1.17 -2.96 -5.20
C ASP A 323 -2.36 -2.01 -5.22
N PRO A 324 -3.34 -2.17 -4.33
CA PRO A 324 -4.48 -1.30 -4.29
C PRO A 324 -4.07 0.15 -3.96
N PHE A 325 -4.70 1.09 -4.64
CA PHE A 325 -4.65 2.51 -4.35
C PHE A 325 -6.05 3.11 -4.46
N VAL A 326 -6.46 3.96 -3.53
CA VAL A 326 -7.76 4.61 -3.59
C VAL A 326 -7.60 6.09 -3.90
N PHE A 327 -8.27 6.52 -4.95
CA PHE A 327 -8.42 7.93 -5.32
C PHE A 327 -9.86 8.37 -5.07
N GLU A 328 -10.05 9.50 -4.41
CA GLU A 328 -11.39 10.08 -4.20
C GLU A 328 -11.41 11.53 -4.67
N GLU A 329 -12.44 11.85 -5.45
CA GLU A 329 -12.72 13.20 -5.92
C GLU A 329 -14.23 13.44 -6.02
N GLN A 330 -14.69 14.57 -5.45
CA GLN A 330 -16.11 15.01 -5.54
C GLN A 330 -17.11 13.91 -5.09
N GLY A 331 -16.74 13.14 -4.06
CA GLY A 331 -17.56 12.06 -3.51
C GLY A 331 -17.55 10.76 -4.36
N ARG A 332 -16.80 10.71 -5.46
CA ARG A 332 -16.57 9.50 -6.25
C ARG A 332 -15.23 8.88 -5.84
N ALA A 333 -15.24 7.63 -5.44
CA ALA A 333 -14.04 6.89 -5.10
C ALA A 333 -13.72 5.85 -6.18
N PHE A 334 -12.43 5.65 -6.43
CA PHE A 334 -11.90 4.69 -7.39
C PHE A 334 -10.79 3.87 -6.76
N LEU A 335 -10.85 2.57 -6.95
CA LEU A 335 -9.80 1.62 -6.59
C LEU A 335 -8.96 1.32 -7.83
N PHE A 336 -7.70 1.75 -7.83
CA PHE A 336 -6.71 1.33 -8.81
C PHE A 336 -5.96 0.10 -8.28
N TYR A 337 -5.57 -0.81 -9.16
CA TYR A 337 -4.89 -2.05 -8.78
C TYR A 337 -4.07 -2.62 -9.94
N SER A 338 -3.01 -3.37 -9.60
CA SER A 338 -2.24 -4.14 -10.57
C SER A 338 -3.00 -5.42 -10.96
N THR A 339 -2.93 -5.79 -12.22
CA THR A 339 -3.67 -6.93 -12.79
C THR A 339 -2.75 -8.00 -13.35
N CYS A 340 -3.24 -9.24 -13.40
CA CYS A 340 -2.51 -10.36 -13.96
C CYS A 340 -1.12 -10.54 -13.30
N GLY A 341 -1.08 -10.42 -11.97
CA GLY A 341 0.14 -10.16 -11.23
C GLY A 341 0.54 -8.68 -11.35
N GLU A 342 1.52 -8.38 -12.18
CA GLU A 342 2.05 -7.04 -12.39
C GLU A 342 2.17 -6.69 -13.89
N GLN A 343 1.20 -7.15 -14.72
CA GLN A 343 1.22 -6.98 -16.18
C GLN A 343 0.35 -5.81 -16.67
N GLY A 344 -0.41 -5.17 -15.78
CA GLY A 344 -1.26 -4.05 -16.11
C GLY A 344 -1.79 -3.33 -14.89
N ILE A 345 -2.39 -2.17 -15.12
CA ILE A 345 -3.11 -1.38 -14.13
C ILE A 345 -4.55 -1.22 -14.60
N ALA A 346 -5.49 -1.50 -13.71
CA ALA A 346 -6.92 -1.33 -13.90
C ALA A 346 -7.54 -0.50 -12.78
N ALA A 347 -8.81 -0.10 -12.94
CA ALA A 347 -9.55 0.58 -11.89
C ALA A 347 -11.00 0.09 -11.80
N ALA A 348 -11.57 0.27 -10.60
CA ALA A 348 -12.99 0.08 -10.31
C ALA A 348 -13.54 1.30 -9.59
N SER A 349 -14.77 1.70 -9.88
CA SER A 349 -15.51 2.65 -9.04
C SER A 349 -15.90 1.97 -7.74
N LEU A 350 -15.77 2.71 -6.61
CA LEU A 350 -16.12 2.22 -5.28
C LEU A 350 -17.37 2.93 -4.75
N VAL A 351 -18.29 2.15 -4.21
CA VAL A 351 -19.38 2.65 -3.36
C VAL A 351 -19.20 2.04 -1.97
N LEU A 352 -18.96 2.89 -0.98
CA LEU A 352 -18.88 2.49 0.42
C LEU A 352 -20.18 2.93 1.10
N GLU A 353 -20.96 1.97 1.58
CA GLU A 353 -22.16 2.23 2.35
C GLU A 353 -21.79 2.36 3.83
N SER A 354 -22.13 3.50 4.43
CA SER A 354 -21.99 3.66 5.88
C SER A 354 -22.95 2.69 6.57
N PRO A 355 -22.54 1.99 7.61
CA PRO A 355 -23.49 1.24 8.43
C PRO A 355 -24.52 2.20 9.00
N HIS A 356 -25.81 1.91 8.76
CA HIS A 356 -26.95 2.66 9.28
C HIS A 356 -27.12 2.47 10.79
#